data_0747e1df5ef31d8e21b713aa209e9d78
#
_entry.id   0747e1df5ef31d8e21b713aa209e9d78
#
_cell.length_a   1.000
_cell.length_b   1.000
_cell.length_c   1.000
_cell.angle_alpha   90.00
_cell.angle_beta   90.00
_cell.angle_gamma   90.00
#
_symmetry.space_group_name_H-M   'P 1'
#
loop_
_entity.id
_entity.type
_entity.pdbx_description
1 polymer ?
#
loop_
_entity_poly.entity_id
_entity_poly.type
_entity_poly.pdbx_seq_one_letter_code
_entity_poly.pdbx_strand_id
1 'polypeptide(L)'
;MSKTAFMFPGQGSQCVGMGADFYEACPKARAVYDMASELIGIDMKKLCFEENEHLDQTEFTQIALLTTGMAMEQSIRACGLTPDVTAGLSLGEYNAIVSAGGMEMAEAMKVGRRRGILMEEAVPAGEGAMAAVLGMEDAKIEEILSGISGAYIANYNCPGQIVITGYEAAVAEASEKLKEAGAKRVLPLNVSGPFHSPMMEAASQGLTEALEGVGFMELKIPYVTNVTGQYVRDTALTRGLLIQQVASGVRWQQSIEAMIADGVDTFVEIGPGRTLTGFLRKINRDVKGYNIRTYEEMHQVCETLL
;
A
#
# COMPACT_ATOMS: atom_id res chain seq x y z
N MET A 1 13.41 10.84 22.47
CA MET A 1 13.79 9.55 21.85
C MET A 1 13.38 9.62 20.40
N SER A 2 14.18 9.09 19.48
CA SER A 2 13.82 8.93 18.07
C SER A 2 12.58 8.04 17.96
N LYS A 3 11.60 8.40 17.13
CA LYS A 3 10.44 7.56 16.83
C LYS A 3 10.60 6.95 15.43
N THR A 4 10.35 5.66 15.33
CA THR A 4 10.49 4.90 14.08
C THR A 4 9.13 4.51 13.53
N ALA A 5 8.90 4.78 12.23
CA ALA A 5 7.74 4.29 11.49
C ALA A 5 8.14 3.16 10.53
N PHE A 6 7.35 2.09 10.48
CA PHE A 6 7.43 1.11 9.39
C PHE A 6 6.42 1.48 8.31
N MET A 7 6.88 1.43 7.05
CA MET A 7 6.09 1.71 5.87
C MET A 7 6.03 0.48 4.97
N PHE A 8 4.84 0.13 4.49
CA PHE A 8 4.63 -1.02 3.61
C PHE A 8 4.14 -0.56 2.24
N PRO A 9 4.84 -0.91 1.14
CA PRO A 9 4.42 -0.52 -0.20
C PRO A 9 3.15 -1.24 -0.64
N GLY A 10 2.50 -0.66 -1.65
CA GLY A 10 1.33 -1.24 -2.31
C GLY A 10 1.64 -1.81 -3.69
N GLN A 11 0.58 -2.11 -4.43
CA GLN A 11 0.65 -2.60 -5.82
C GLN A 11 1.48 -1.67 -6.71
N GLY A 12 2.24 -2.25 -7.62
CA GLY A 12 3.22 -1.57 -8.47
C GLY A 12 4.66 -1.65 -7.93
N SER A 13 4.86 -2.21 -6.73
CA SER A 13 6.20 -2.47 -6.18
C SER A 13 6.68 -3.91 -6.37
N GLN A 14 5.79 -4.84 -6.74
CA GLN A 14 6.11 -6.25 -6.92
C GLN A 14 7.21 -6.48 -7.97
N CYS A 15 8.04 -7.47 -7.70
CA CYS A 15 9.04 -7.95 -8.66
C CYS A 15 9.32 -9.43 -8.41
N VAL A 16 9.71 -10.12 -9.46
CA VAL A 16 10.15 -11.53 -9.36
C VAL A 16 11.36 -11.62 -8.44
N GLY A 17 11.36 -12.61 -7.55
CA GLY A 17 12.40 -12.83 -6.56
C GLY A 17 12.19 -12.10 -5.23
N MET A 18 11.13 -11.29 -5.09
CA MET A 18 10.87 -10.53 -3.85
C MET A 18 10.74 -11.44 -2.63
N GLY A 19 11.63 -11.26 -1.65
CA GLY A 19 11.66 -11.99 -0.38
C GLY A 19 12.23 -13.41 -0.44
N ALA A 20 12.77 -13.86 -1.59
CA ALA A 20 13.38 -15.19 -1.73
C ALA A 20 14.56 -15.38 -0.78
N ASP A 21 15.41 -14.38 -0.64
CA ASP A 21 16.56 -14.38 0.26
C ASP A 21 16.12 -14.43 1.75
N PHE A 22 15.04 -13.78 2.11
CA PHE A 22 14.41 -13.88 3.44
C PHE A 22 13.86 -15.29 3.69
N TYR A 23 13.21 -15.89 2.69
CA TYR A 23 12.72 -17.27 2.78
C TYR A 23 13.84 -18.26 3.04
N GLU A 24 14.98 -18.08 2.37
CA GLU A 24 16.14 -18.95 2.52
C GLU A 24 16.83 -18.77 3.87
N ALA A 25 17.05 -17.53 4.28
CA ALA A 25 17.86 -17.19 5.44
C ALA A 25 17.10 -17.21 6.78
N CYS A 26 15.78 -16.94 6.80
CA CYS A 26 15.03 -16.78 8.03
C CYS A 26 13.88 -17.80 8.17
N PRO A 27 13.94 -18.72 9.17
CA PRO A 27 12.83 -19.68 9.39
C PRO A 27 11.48 -19.03 9.64
N LYS A 28 11.44 -17.84 10.28
CA LYS A 28 10.17 -17.11 10.50
C LYS A 28 9.58 -16.57 9.19
N ALA A 29 10.41 -16.05 8.29
CA ALA A 29 9.95 -15.61 6.97
C ALA A 29 9.45 -16.80 6.14
N ARG A 30 10.18 -17.92 6.16
CA ARG A 30 9.76 -19.17 5.51
C ARG A 30 8.38 -19.62 5.98
N ALA A 31 8.15 -19.65 7.29
CA ALA A 31 6.87 -20.03 7.87
C ALA A 31 5.70 -19.14 7.38
N VAL A 32 5.94 -17.85 7.11
CA VAL A 32 4.91 -16.95 6.57
C VAL A 32 4.54 -17.33 5.13
N TYR A 33 5.52 -17.60 4.26
CA TYR A 33 5.25 -18.03 2.88
C TYR A 33 4.57 -19.41 2.83
N ASP A 34 5.00 -20.35 3.68
CA ASP A 34 4.42 -21.68 3.74
C ASP A 34 2.97 -21.61 4.25
N MET A 35 2.70 -20.82 5.29
CA MET A 35 1.35 -20.54 5.80
C MET A 35 0.46 -19.90 4.72
N ALA A 36 0.95 -18.92 3.98
CA ALA A 36 0.18 -18.28 2.92
C ALA A 36 -0.16 -19.28 1.81
N SER A 37 0.80 -20.15 1.42
CA SER A 37 0.58 -21.18 0.42
C SER A 37 -0.51 -22.17 0.85
N GLU A 38 -0.50 -22.60 2.11
CA GLU A 38 -1.50 -23.52 2.66
C GLU A 38 -2.89 -22.87 2.75
N LEU A 39 -2.97 -21.64 3.28
CA LEU A 39 -4.23 -20.93 3.49
C LEU A 39 -4.93 -20.53 2.19
N ILE A 40 -4.15 -20.11 1.19
CA ILE A 40 -4.69 -19.54 -0.05
C ILE A 40 -4.78 -20.58 -1.17
N GLY A 41 -4.06 -21.71 -1.05
CA GLY A 41 -3.99 -22.74 -2.08
C GLY A 41 -3.18 -22.35 -3.31
N ILE A 42 -2.28 -21.36 -3.16
CA ILE A 42 -1.38 -20.87 -4.22
C ILE A 42 0.06 -21.14 -3.76
N ASP A 43 0.89 -21.70 -4.63
CA ASP A 43 2.32 -21.82 -4.36
C ASP A 43 2.98 -20.42 -4.35
N MET A 44 3.10 -19.84 -3.16
CA MET A 44 3.62 -18.49 -2.99
C MET A 44 5.09 -18.35 -3.42
N LYS A 45 5.87 -19.42 -3.41
CA LYS A 45 7.26 -19.41 -3.91
C LYS A 45 7.26 -19.25 -5.42
N LYS A 46 6.47 -20.04 -6.12
CA LYS A 46 6.34 -19.90 -7.58
C LYS A 46 5.81 -18.53 -7.96
N LEU A 47 4.80 -18.04 -7.24
CA LEU A 47 4.21 -16.73 -7.50
C LEU A 47 5.21 -15.59 -7.28
N CYS A 48 6.00 -15.62 -6.19
CA CYS A 48 6.84 -14.49 -5.80
C CYS A 48 8.28 -14.60 -6.31
N PHE A 49 8.82 -15.84 -6.48
CA PHE A 49 10.25 -16.04 -6.73
C PHE A 49 10.59 -16.39 -8.18
N GLU A 50 9.62 -16.90 -8.95
CA GLU A 50 9.81 -17.34 -10.32
C GLU A 50 9.07 -16.43 -11.30
N GLU A 51 9.55 -16.33 -12.53
CA GLU A 51 8.83 -15.64 -13.60
C GLU A 51 7.50 -16.35 -13.90
N ASN A 52 6.40 -15.59 -13.91
CA ASN A 52 5.07 -16.10 -14.18
C ASN A 52 4.15 -14.98 -14.72
N GLU A 53 3.01 -15.35 -15.27
CA GLU A 53 2.04 -14.41 -15.86
C GLU A 53 1.05 -13.84 -14.82
N HIS A 54 1.11 -14.29 -13.56
CA HIS A 54 0.14 -13.95 -12.54
C HIS A 54 0.57 -12.79 -11.64
N LEU A 55 1.88 -12.62 -11.41
CA LEU A 55 2.38 -11.67 -10.40
C LEU A 55 1.87 -10.22 -10.60
N ASP A 56 1.62 -9.82 -11.84
CA ASP A 56 1.11 -8.47 -12.18
C ASP A 56 -0.43 -8.39 -12.25
N GLN A 57 -1.16 -9.48 -12.06
CA GLN A 57 -2.61 -9.48 -11.94
C GLN A 57 -3.00 -9.08 -10.52
N THR A 58 -3.93 -8.12 -10.37
CA THR A 58 -4.27 -7.52 -9.06
C THR A 58 -4.60 -8.55 -7.99
N GLU A 59 -5.38 -9.57 -8.32
CA GLU A 59 -5.76 -10.62 -7.40
C GLU A 59 -4.57 -11.43 -6.83
N PHE A 60 -3.50 -11.59 -7.62
CA PHE A 60 -2.27 -12.27 -7.19
C PHE A 60 -1.23 -11.31 -6.61
N THR A 61 -1.10 -10.12 -7.20
CA THR A 61 -0.17 -9.08 -6.71
C THR A 61 -0.41 -8.76 -5.24
N GLN A 62 -1.69 -8.62 -4.85
CA GLN A 62 -2.03 -8.21 -3.49
C GLN A 62 -1.59 -9.24 -2.46
N ILE A 63 -1.91 -10.51 -2.67
CA ILE A 63 -1.48 -11.56 -1.71
C ILE A 63 0.04 -11.77 -1.73
N ALA A 64 0.68 -11.62 -2.89
CA ALA A 64 2.14 -11.74 -3.02
C ALA A 64 2.86 -10.66 -2.21
N LEU A 65 2.47 -9.39 -2.36
CA LEU A 65 3.06 -8.27 -1.60
C LEU A 65 2.75 -8.36 -0.11
N LEU A 66 1.53 -8.72 0.24
CA LEU A 66 1.11 -8.87 1.64
C LEU A 66 1.95 -9.94 2.35
N THR A 67 2.10 -11.11 1.74
CA THR A 67 2.92 -12.21 2.25
C THR A 67 4.39 -11.79 2.38
N THR A 68 4.94 -11.16 1.34
CA THR A 68 6.33 -10.70 1.33
C THR A 68 6.60 -9.69 2.44
N GLY A 69 5.74 -8.67 2.59
CA GLY A 69 5.87 -7.66 3.64
C GLY A 69 5.84 -8.26 5.04
N MET A 70 4.91 -9.19 5.30
CA MET A 70 4.84 -9.90 6.59
C MET A 70 6.08 -10.76 6.84
N ALA A 71 6.55 -11.50 5.84
CA ALA A 71 7.73 -12.35 5.96
C ALA A 71 8.99 -11.55 6.28
N MET A 72 9.18 -10.44 5.57
CA MET A 72 10.30 -9.52 5.82
C MET A 72 10.22 -8.90 7.21
N GLU A 73 9.06 -8.44 7.64
CA GLU A 73 8.87 -7.86 8.96
C GLU A 73 9.14 -8.86 10.09
N GLN A 74 8.76 -10.13 9.95
CA GLN A 74 9.08 -11.15 10.95
C GLN A 74 10.59 -11.33 11.14
N SER A 75 11.36 -11.18 10.08
CA SER A 75 12.83 -11.23 10.14
C SER A 75 13.40 -9.98 10.83
N ILE A 76 12.87 -8.81 10.50
CA ILE A 76 13.27 -7.52 11.09
C ILE A 76 13.00 -7.50 12.61
N ARG A 77 11.84 -7.95 13.03
CA ARG A 77 11.50 -8.07 14.46
C ARG A 77 12.38 -9.09 15.19
N ALA A 78 12.82 -10.15 14.49
CA ALA A 78 13.76 -11.11 15.07
C ALA A 78 15.13 -10.49 15.34
N CYS A 79 15.53 -9.45 14.61
CA CYS A 79 16.73 -8.65 14.88
C CYS A 79 16.55 -7.62 16.02
N GLY A 80 15.32 -7.43 16.52
CA GLY A 80 15.03 -6.50 17.62
C GLY A 80 14.52 -5.12 17.19
N LEU A 81 14.49 -4.80 15.89
CA LEU A 81 13.96 -3.52 15.41
C LEU A 81 12.41 -3.55 15.41
N THR A 82 11.81 -2.57 16.08
CA THR A 82 10.37 -2.43 16.23
C THR A 82 9.92 -1.00 15.94
N PRO A 83 8.72 -0.80 15.38
CA PRO A 83 8.19 0.52 15.10
C PRO A 83 7.40 1.10 16.29
N ASP A 84 7.29 2.44 16.34
CA ASP A 84 6.39 3.19 17.21
C ASP A 84 5.02 3.43 16.54
N VAL A 85 4.99 3.41 15.21
CA VAL A 85 3.81 3.56 14.37
C VAL A 85 4.02 2.84 13.04
N THR A 86 2.92 2.42 12.43
CA THR A 86 2.97 1.78 11.11
C THR A 86 2.05 2.47 10.11
N ALA A 87 2.41 2.44 8.85
CA ALA A 87 1.58 2.90 7.73
C ALA A 87 1.83 2.03 6.50
N GLY A 88 0.84 1.94 5.63
CA GLY A 88 1.00 1.23 4.37
C GLY A 88 0.18 1.87 3.27
N LEU A 89 0.68 1.85 2.04
CA LEU A 89 -0.01 2.43 0.90
C LEU A 89 -0.98 1.40 0.31
N SER A 90 -2.27 1.72 0.32
CA SER A 90 -3.34 0.86 -0.22
C SER A 90 -3.31 -0.55 0.40
N LEU A 91 -2.88 -1.56 -0.33
CA LEU A 91 -2.69 -2.91 0.20
C LEU A 91 -1.76 -2.97 1.41
N GLY A 92 -0.70 -2.16 1.40
CA GLY A 92 0.26 -2.10 2.51
C GLY A 92 -0.37 -1.72 3.86
N GLU A 93 -1.55 -1.11 3.89
CA GLU A 93 -2.27 -0.82 5.14
C GLU A 93 -2.64 -2.10 5.90
N TYR A 94 -2.88 -3.22 5.21
CA TYR A 94 -3.08 -4.52 5.85
C TYR A 94 -1.81 -5.02 6.55
N ASN A 95 -0.63 -4.86 5.92
CA ASN A 95 0.65 -5.12 6.59
C ASN A 95 0.80 -4.23 7.83
N ALA A 96 0.47 -2.95 7.71
CA ALA A 96 0.57 -1.99 8.82
C ALA A 96 -0.34 -2.37 10.00
N ILE A 97 -1.57 -2.81 9.74
CA ILE A 97 -2.52 -3.26 10.78
C ILE A 97 -2.02 -4.53 11.47
N VAL A 98 -1.50 -5.51 10.71
CA VAL A 98 -0.88 -6.73 11.27
C VAL A 98 0.33 -6.38 12.11
N SER A 99 1.20 -5.54 11.62
CA SER A 99 2.38 -5.01 12.31
C SER A 99 2.02 -4.30 13.61
N ALA A 100 0.93 -3.54 13.61
CA ALA A 100 0.39 -2.87 14.79
C ALA A 100 -0.30 -3.82 15.80
N GLY A 101 -0.47 -5.10 15.42
CA GLY A 101 -1.14 -6.11 16.25
C GLY A 101 -2.65 -6.10 16.17
N GLY A 102 -3.25 -5.34 15.26
CA GLY A 102 -4.70 -5.17 15.11
C GLY A 102 -5.41 -6.30 14.35
N MET A 103 -4.67 -7.16 13.63
CA MET A 103 -5.22 -8.29 12.88
C MET A 103 -4.22 -9.45 12.83
N GLU A 104 -4.72 -10.68 12.88
CA GLU A 104 -3.89 -11.87 12.69
C GLU A 104 -3.43 -11.99 11.22
N MET A 105 -2.19 -12.45 11.01
CA MET A 105 -1.63 -12.63 9.66
C MET A 105 -2.49 -13.51 8.77
N ALA A 106 -3.00 -14.63 9.30
CA ALA A 106 -3.84 -15.54 8.55
C ALA A 106 -5.14 -14.88 8.06
N GLU A 107 -5.77 -14.05 8.89
CA GLU A 107 -6.98 -13.32 8.50
C GLU A 107 -6.65 -12.23 7.47
N ALA A 108 -5.57 -11.50 7.66
CA ALA A 108 -5.13 -10.50 6.69
C ALA A 108 -4.81 -11.11 5.31
N MET A 109 -4.21 -12.31 5.26
CA MET A 109 -3.96 -13.04 4.01
C MET A 109 -5.24 -13.41 3.28
N LYS A 110 -6.24 -13.96 3.99
CA LYS A 110 -7.54 -14.32 3.41
C LYS A 110 -8.26 -13.08 2.87
N VAL A 111 -8.34 -12.03 3.69
CA VAL A 111 -8.98 -10.77 3.29
C VAL A 111 -8.23 -10.09 2.14
N GLY A 112 -6.90 -10.03 2.21
CA GLY A 112 -6.07 -9.45 1.15
C GLY A 112 -6.23 -10.17 -0.19
N ARG A 113 -6.30 -11.51 -0.18
CA ARG A 113 -6.63 -12.30 -1.38
C ARG A 113 -8.02 -11.97 -1.91
N ARG A 114 -9.03 -11.93 -1.03
CA ARG A 114 -10.40 -11.60 -1.43
C ARG A 114 -10.52 -10.17 -1.95
N ARG A 115 -9.81 -9.22 -1.30
CA ARG A 115 -9.73 -7.82 -1.76
C ARG A 115 -9.18 -7.72 -3.18
N GLY A 116 -8.09 -8.45 -3.48
CA GLY A 116 -7.50 -8.47 -4.82
C GLY A 116 -8.50 -8.94 -5.88
N ILE A 117 -9.21 -10.02 -5.62
CA ILE A 117 -10.27 -10.56 -6.50
C ILE A 117 -11.38 -9.53 -6.69
N LEU A 118 -11.92 -8.98 -5.60
CA LEU A 118 -13.01 -8.01 -5.64
C LEU A 118 -12.64 -6.74 -6.42
N MET A 119 -11.41 -6.26 -6.28
CA MET A 119 -10.93 -5.08 -7.01
C MET A 119 -10.70 -5.38 -8.49
N GLU A 120 -10.24 -6.59 -8.83
CA GLU A 120 -10.08 -7.03 -10.23
C GLU A 120 -11.44 -7.12 -10.93
N GLU A 121 -12.45 -7.66 -10.24
CA GLU A 121 -13.79 -7.94 -10.79
C GLU A 121 -14.74 -6.72 -10.75
N ALA A 122 -14.41 -5.67 -9.98
CA ALA A 122 -15.33 -4.55 -9.71
C ALA A 122 -15.74 -3.77 -10.94
N VAL A 123 -14.86 -3.65 -11.93
CA VAL A 123 -15.10 -2.89 -13.16
C VAL A 123 -14.58 -3.69 -14.34
N PRO A 124 -15.37 -3.85 -15.43
CA PRO A 124 -14.91 -4.52 -16.64
C PRO A 124 -13.64 -3.89 -17.21
N ALA A 125 -12.77 -4.73 -17.74
CA ALA A 125 -11.52 -4.28 -18.36
C ALA A 125 -11.79 -3.25 -19.47
N GLY A 126 -11.07 -2.13 -19.44
CA GLY A 126 -11.18 -1.05 -20.42
C GLY A 126 -12.24 0.00 -20.11
N GLU A 127 -13.02 -0.15 -19.01
CA GLU A 127 -13.98 0.89 -18.59
C GLU A 127 -13.33 1.92 -17.66
N GLY A 128 -12.27 1.56 -16.96
CA GLY A 128 -11.57 2.42 -16.02
C GLY A 128 -10.11 2.63 -16.40
N ALA A 129 -9.55 3.74 -15.93
CA ALA A 129 -8.14 4.09 -16.12
C ALA A 129 -7.56 4.81 -14.91
N MET A 130 -6.23 4.82 -14.83
CA MET A 130 -5.47 5.62 -13.87
C MET A 130 -4.29 6.31 -14.56
N ALA A 131 -3.93 7.50 -14.09
CA ALA A 131 -2.75 8.21 -14.58
C ALA A 131 -2.02 8.95 -13.45
N ALA A 132 -0.69 8.96 -13.50
CA ALA A 132 0.13 9.73 -12.58
C ALA A 132 0.36 11.15 -13.14
N VAL A 133 -0.04 12.15 -12.40
CA VAL A 133 0.17 13.57 -12.69
C VAL A 133 1.41 14.05 -11.93
N LEU A 134 2.38 14.60 -12.67
CA LEU A 134 3.66 15.03 -12.13
C LEU A 134 3.87 16.53 -12.31
N GLY A 135 4.36 17.19 -11.26
CA GLY A 135 4.85 18.57 -11.28
C GLY A 135 3.73 19.61 -11.38
N MET A 136 2.60 19.35 -10.74
CA MET A 136 1.49 20.27 -10.57
C MET A 136 1.03 20.26 -9.11
N GLU A 137 0.57 21.40 -8.62
CA GLU A 137 0.03 21.57 -7.27
C GLU A 137 -1.30 20.84 -7.12
N ASP A 138 -1.52 20.21 -5.95
CA ASP A 138 -2.69 19.40 -5.64
C ASP A 138 -4.01 20.17 -5.83
N ALA A 139 -4.09 21.40 -5.29
CA ALA A 139 -5.29 22.24 -5.40
C ALA A 139 -5.68 22.55 -6.85
N LYS A 140 -4.69 22.68 -7.75
CA LYS A 140 -4.97 22.92 -9.17
C LYS A 140 -5.49 21.67 -9.88
N ILE A 141 -4.99 20.49 -9.48
CA ILE A 141 -5.50 19.23 -9.99
C ILE A 141 -6.95 19.04 -9.52
N GLU A 142 -7.24 19.28 -8.23
CA GLU A 142 -8.59 19.21 -7.66
C GLU A 142 -9.57 20.16 -8.38
N GLU A 143 -9.14 21.41 -8.64
CA GLU A 143 -9.94 22.38 -9.38
C GLU A 143 -10.30 21.88 -10.77
N ILE A 144 -9.33 21.34 -11.54
CA ILE A 144 -9.57 20.81 -12.90
C ILE A 144 -10.49 19.61 -12.85
N LEU A 145 -10.27 18.67 -11.95
CA LEU A 145 -11.10 17.47 -11.81
C LEU A 145 -12.53 17.78 -11.37
N SER A 146 -12.75 18.84 -10.58
CA SER A 146 -14.09 19.24 -10.16
C SER A 146 -15.04 19.58 -11.33
N GLY A 147 -14.47 19.93 -12.48
CA GLY A 147 -15.20 20.18 -13.73
C GLY A 147 -15.37 18.96 -14.63
N ILE A 148 -14.90 17.76 -14.20
CA ILE A 148 -14.92 16.55 -15.03
C ILE A 148 -15.64 15.43 -14.27
N SER A 149 -16.85 15.09 -14.75
CA SER A 149 -17.60 13.99 -14.13
C SER A 149 -16.94 12.65 -14.40
N GLY A 150 -16.76 11.84 -13.36
CA GLY A 150 -16.19 10.49 -13.47
C GLY A 150 -14.66 10.41 -13.42
N ALA A 151 -13.97 11.52 -13.15
CA ALA A 151 -12.54 11.55 -12.82
C ALA A 151 -12.35 11.95 -11.35
N TYR A 152 -11.47 11.24 -10.66
CA TYR A 152 -11.24 11.35 -9.22
C TYR A 152 -9.76 11.33 -8.90
N ILE A 153 -9.39 11.70 -7.66
CA ILE A 153 -8.04 11.49 -7.14
C ILE A 153 -7.97 10.13 -6.44
N ALA A 154 -7.08 9.27 -6.93
CA ALA A 154 -6.79 7.98 -6.34
C ALA A 154 -5.74 8.06 -5.22
N ASN A 155 -4.67 8.85 -5.42
CA ASN A 155 -3.58 8.96 -4.44
C ASN A 155 -3.01 10.37 -4.37
N TYR A 156 -2.88 10.87 -3.16
CA TYR A 156 -2.01 11.98 -2.81
C TYR A 156 -0.66 11.40 -2.36
N ASN A 157 0.28 11.20 -3.30
CA ASN A 157 1.52 10.49 -3.01
C ASN A 157 2.57 11.35 -2.32
N CYS A 158 2.82 12.52 -2.86
CA CYS A 158 3.76 13.51 -2.32
C CYS A 158 3.61 14.83 -3.09
N PRO A 159 4.18 15.95 -2.63
CA PRO A 159 4.13 17.23 -3.34
C PRO A 159 4.51 17.08 -4.81
N GLY A 160 3.58 17.50 -5.69
CA GLY A 160 3.73 17.42 -7.13
C GLY A 160 3.62 16.01 -7.73
N GLN A 161 3.05 15.06 -7.01
CA GLN A 161 2.73 13.74 -7.56
C GLN A 161 1.41 13.19 -7.01
N ILE A 162 0.38 13.30 -7.85
CA ILE A 162 -0.97 12.77 -7.61
C ILE A 162 -1.27 11.67 -8.64
N VAL A 163 -2.07 10.68 -8.25
CA VAL A 163 -2.67 9.72 -9.19
C VAL A 163 -4.14 10.05 -9.35
N ILE A 164 -4.59 10.19 -10.59
CA ILE A 164 -6.00 10.33 -10.96
C ILE A 164 -6.54 8.99 -11.43
N THR A 165 -7.86 8.81 -11.29
CA THR A 165 -8.57 7.55 -11.55
C THR A 165 -9.99 7.86 -12.01
N GLY A 166 -10.65 6.90 -12.66
CA GLY A 166 -12.04 7.06 -13.07
C GLY A 166 -12.37 6.32 -14.36
N TYR A 167 -13.45 6.73 -15.02
CA TYR A 167 -13.79 6.23 -16.35
C TYR A 167 -12.69 6.57 -17.36
N GLU A 168 -12.38 5.66 -18.28
CA GLU A 168 -11.30 5.84 -19.26
C GLU A 168 -11.40 7.19 -19.99
N ALA A 169 -12.59 7.53 -20.51
CA ALA A 169 -12.82 8.80 -21.21
C ALA A 169 -12.62 10.02 -20.29
N ALA A 170 -13.06 9.95 -19.02
CA ALA A 170 -12.91 11.05 -18.07
C ALA A 170 -11.45 11.25 -17.66
N VAL A 171 -10.68 10.15 -17.47
CA VAL A 171 -9.24 10.22 -17.19
C VAL A 171 -8.48 10.73 -18.40
N ALA A 172 -8.87 10.39 -19.62
CA ALA A 172 -8.28 10.92 -20.85
C ALA A 172 -8.54 12.44 -20.95
N GLU A 173 -9.79 12.91 -20.78
CA GLU A 173 -10.13 14.34 -20.75
C GLU A 173 -9.33 15.08 -19.66
N ALA A 174 -9.29 14.54 -18.43
CA ALA A 174 -8.54 15.11 -17.34
C ALA A 174 -7.04 15.21 -17.68
N SER A 175 -6.48 14.18 -18.30
CA SER A 175 -5.07 14.13 -18.69
C SER A 175 -4.70 15.24 -19.67
N GLU A 176 -5.55 15.52 -20.66
CA GLU A 176 -5.33 16.61 -21.63
C GLU A 176 -5.43 17.99 -20.94
N LYS A 177 -6.52 18.24 -20.17
CA LYS A 177 -6.68 19.51 -19.44
C LYS A 177 -5.55 19.78 -18.45
N LEU A 178 -5.05 18.75 -17.76
CA LEU A 178 -3.92 18.87 -16.85
C LEU A 178 -2.61 19.20 -17.57
N LYS A 179 -2.37 18.61 -18.75
CA LYS A 179 -1.22 18.96 -19.59
C LYS A 179 -1.30 20.41 -20.07
N GLU A 180 -2.46 20.84 -20.59
CA GLU A 180 -2.70 22.22 -21.04
C GLU A 180 -2.53 23.23 -19.89
N ALA A 181 -2.93 22.85 -18.67
CA ALA A 181 -2.79 23.67 -17.47
C ALA A 181 -1.37 23.69 -16.89
N GLY A 182 -0.42 22.96 -17.48
CA GLY A 182 1.01 22.99 -17.15
C GLY A 182 1.52 21.86 -16.28
N ALA A 183 0.84 20.71 -16.21
CA ALA A 183 1.41 19.50 -15.63
C ALA A 183 2.66 19.08 -16.41
N LYS A 184 3.77 18.82 -15.72
CA LYS A 184 5.03 18.44 -16.38
C LYS A 184 4.91 17.13 -17.16
N ARG A 185 4.16 16.18 -16.60
CA ARG A 185 3.85 14.88 -17.22
C ARG A 185 2.52 14.37 -16.70
N VAL A 186 1.78 13.68 -17.54
CA VAL A 186 0.64 12.83 -17.17
C VAL A 186 0.89 11.47 -17.80
N LEU A 187 1.14 10.46 -16.98
CA LEU A 187 1.59 9.14 -17.39
C LEU A 187 0.49 8.12 -17.11
N PRO A 188 -0.07 7.45 -18.12
CA PRO A 188 -0.98 6.32 -17.90
C PRO A 188 -0.33 5.25 -17.05
N LEU A 189 -1.09 4.64 -16.14
CA LEU A 189 -0.66 3.51 -15.33
C LEU A 189 -1.21 2.21 -15.93
N ASN A 190 -0.37 1.19 -15.96
CA ASN A 190 -0.78 -0.15 -16.38
C ASN A 190 -1.42 -0.89 -15.19
N VAL A 191 -2.72 -0.65 -14.98
CA VAL A 191 -3.51 -1.26 -13.92
C VAL A 191 -4.84 -1.76 -14.47
N SER A 192 -5.45 -2.77 -13.83
CA SER A 192 -6.66 -3.44 -14.32
C SER A 192 -7.95 -2.64 -14.06
N GLY A 193 -7.93 -1.60 -13.25
CA GLY A 193 -9.17 -0.88 -12.91
C GLY A 193 -8.96 0.51 -12.31
N PRO A 194 -10.08 1.26 -12.12
CA PRO A 194 -10.10 2.62 -11.59
C PRO A 194 -10.07 2.60 -10.06
N PHE A 195 -8.98 2.08 -9.48
CA PHE A 195 -8.84 1.90 -8.05
C PHE A 195 -8.98 3.20 -7.27
N HIS A 196 -9.43 3.09 -6.02
CA HIS A 196 -9.59 4.22 -5.09
C HIS A 196 -10.56 5.30 -5.61
N SER A 197 -11.62 4.89 -6.31
CA SER A 197 -12.70 5.74 -6.81
C SER A 197 -14.07 5.19 -6.41
N PRO A 198 -15.14 5.98 -6.52
CA PRO A 198 -16.51 5.49 -6.32
C PRO A 198 -16.90 4.31 -7.24
N MET A 199 -16.18 4.08 -8.33
CA MET A 199 -16.38 2.92 -9.20
C MET A 199 -16.03 1.59 -8.51
N MET A 200 -15.29 1.62 -7.39
CA MET A 200 -14.97 0.45 -6.56
C MET A 200 -16.04 0.11 -5.51
N GLU A 201 -17.22 0.71 -5.58
CA GLU A 201 -18.31 0.48 -4.61
C GLU A 201 -18.69 -1.01 -4.49
N ALA A 202 -18.72 -1.74 -5.61
CA ALA A 202 -18.98 -3.18 -5.61
C ALA A 202 -17.91 -3.97 -4.84
N ALA A 203 -16.64 -3.58 -4.99
CA ALA A 203 -15.54 -4.16 -4.22
C ALA A 203 -15.65 -3.83 -2.72
N SER A 204 -16.07 -2.61 -2.38
CA SER A 204 -16.31 -2.17 -1.00
C SER A 204 -17.41 -3.00 -0.33
N GLN A 205 -18.51 -3.27 -1.03
CA GLN A 205 -19.60 -4.12 -0.54
C GLN A 205 -19.14 -5.56 -0.34
N GLY A 206 -18.46 -6.16 -1.32
CA GLY A 206 -17.90 -7.51 -1.19
C GLY A 206 -16.86 -7.63 -0.08
N LEU A 207 -16.10 -6.56 0.18
CA LEU A 207 -15.15 -6.49 1.29
C LEU A 207 -15.85 -6.40 2.64
N THR A 208 -17.03 -5.81 2.72
CA THR A 208 -17.87 -5.83 3.93
C THR A 208 -18.16 -7.27 4.35
N GLU A 209 -18.61 -8.10 3.40
CA GLU A 209 -18.87 -9.53 3.65
C GLU A 209 -17.59 -10.28 4.06
N ALA A 210 -16.48 -10.02 3.37
CA ALA A 210 -15.20 -10.65 3.65
C ALA A 210 -14.65 -10.33 5.06
N LEU A 211 -15.02 -9.17 5.60
CA LEU A 211 -14.60 -8.71 6.92
C LEU A 211 -15.56 -9.08 8.06
N GLU A 212 -16.78 -9.60 7.78
CA GLU A 212 -17.77 -9.89 8.84
C GLU A 212 -17.25 -10.83 9.92
N GLY A 213 -16.54 -11.89 9.55
CA GLY A 213 -15.99 -12.89 10.49
C GLY A 213 -14.61 -12.58 11.03
N VAL A 214 -13.97 -11.47 10.62
CA VAL A 214 -12.60 -11.15 11.00
C VAL A 214 -12.55 -10.59 12.41
N GLY A 215 -11.75 -11.21 13.26
CA GLY A 215 -11.43 -10.72 14.61
C GLY A 215 -10.36 -9.63 14.55
N PHE A 216 -10.74 -8.41 14.90
CA PHE A 216 -9.78 -7.34 15.14
C PHE A 216 -9.37 -7.34 16.61
N MET A 217 -8.05 -7.18 16.85
CA MET A 217 -7.45 -7.18 18.16
C MET A 217 -7.09 -5.77 18.62
N GLU A 218 -6.85 -5.57 19.90
CA GLU A 218 -6.35 -4.31 20.43
C GLU A 218 -4.99 -3.96 19.80
N LEU A 219 -4.86 -2.73 19.34
CA LEU A 219 -3.61 -2.24 18.73
C LEU A 219 -2.52 -2.10 19.81
N LYS A 220 -1.37 -2.70 19.57
CA LYS A 220 -0.18 -2.56 20.43
C LYS A 220 0.53 -1.22 20.23
N ILE A 221 0.49 -0.74 19.00
CA ILE A 221 0.94 0.57 18.55
C ILE A 221 -0.08 1.12 17.54
N PRO A 222 -0.15 2.44 17.32
CA PRO A 222 -1.06 2.98 16.32
C PRO A 222 -0.61 2.64 14.89
N TYR A 223 -1.57 2.65 13.97
CA TYR A 223 -1.28 2.75 12.54
C TYR A 223 -1.90 4.02 11.95
N VAL A 224 -1.47 4.41 10.74
CA VAL A 224 -2.05 5.55 10.02
C VAL A 224 -2.88 5.03 8.85
N THR A 225 -4.16 5.44 8.79
CA THR A 225 -5.08 4.99 7.73
C THR A 225 -5.00 5.83 6.47
N ASN A 226 -5.14 5.21 5.33
CA ASN A 226 -5.16 5.87 4.02
C ASN A 226 -6.36 6.79 3.81
N VAL A 227 -7.49 6.50 4.46
CA VAL A 227 -8.76 7.24 4.27
C VAL A 227 -8.67 8.68 4.78
N THR A 228 -8.10 8.86 5.96
CA THR A 228 -8.01 10.19 6.59
C THR A 228 -6.59 10.75 6.65
N GLY A 229 -5.57 9.92 6.46
CA GLY A 229 -4.17 10.28 6.68
C GLY A 229 -3.86 10.50 8.17
N GLN A 230 -4.68 9.94 9.09
CA GLN A 230 -4.56 10.17 10.53
C GLN A 230 -4.32 8.86 11.29
N TYR A 231 -3.84 9.00 12.51
CA TYR A 231 -3.61 7.90 13.42
C TYR A 231 -4.89 7.18 13.80
N VAL A 232 -4.87 5.87 13.77
CA VAL A 232 -5.90 4.98 14.34
C VAL A 232 -5.32 4.36 15.61
N ARG A 233 -5.99 4.59 16.73
CA ARG A 233 -5.63 4.04 18.04
C ARG A 233 -6.72 3.13 18.59
N ASP A 234 -7.91 3.21 18.03
CA ASP A 234 -9.06 2.36 18.38
C ASP A 234 -9.34 1.38 17.23
N THR A 235 -9.12 0.11 17.49
CA THR A 235 -9.36 -0.99 16.57
C THR A 235 -10.81 -1.06 16.06
N ALA A 236 -11.78 -0.58 16.82
CA ALA A 236 -13.18 -0.56 16.41
C ALA A 236 -13.42 0.20 15.10
N LEU A 237 -12.55 1.15 14.76
CA LEU A 237 -12.63 1.92 13.52
C LEU A 237 -12.09 1.15 12.30
N THR A 238 -11.21 0.16 12.51
CA THR A 238 -10.40 -0.47 11.46
C THR A 238 -11.25 -1.10 10.36
N ARG A 239 -12.30 -1.86 10.72
CA ARG A 239 -13.18 -2.51 9.74
C ARG A 239 -13.81 -1.50 8.78
N GLY A 240 -14.42 -0.44 9.33
CA GLY A 240 -15.06 0.61 8.52
C GLY A 240 -14.08 1.35 7.62
N LEU A 241 -12.88 1.63 8.13
CA LEU A 241 -11.81 2.27 7.37
C LEU A 241 -11.31 1.40 6.20
N LEU A 242 -11.13 0.10 6.41
CA LEU A 242 -10.73 -0.82 5.33
C LEU A 242 -11.79 -0.95 4.23
N ILE A 243 -13.08 -0.98 4.60
CA ILE A 243 -14.20 -1.01 3.65
C ILE A 243 -14.21 0.29 2.83
N GLN A 244 -14.07 1.43 3.48
CA GLN A 244 -14.06 2.74 2.82
C GLN A 244 -12.84 2.94 1.93
N GLN A 245 -11.67 2.40 2.31
CA GLN A 245 -10.38 2.61 1.65
C GLN A 245 -10.41 2.24 0.15
N VAL A 246 -11.08 1.14 -0.22
CA VAL A 246 -11.08 0.64 -1.62
C VAL A 246 -11.74 1.61 -2.59
N ALA A 247 -12.75 2.38 -2.11
CA ALA A 247 -13.53 3.34 -2.89
C ALA A 247 -13.14 4.81 -2.61
N SER A 248 -12.08 5.04 -1.83
CA SER A 248 -11.63 6.38 -1.42
C SER A 248 -10.19 6.63 -1.81
N GLY A 249 -9.86 7.88 -2.09
CA GLY A 249 -8.49 8.31 -2.38
C GLY A 249 -7.54 8.09 -1.20
N VAL A 250 -6.34 7.60 -1.49
CA VAL A 250 -5.27 7.34 -0.53
C VAL A 250 -4.55 8.63 -0.17
N ARG A 251 -4.55 9.01 1.09
CA ARG A 251 -3.92 10.22 1.64
C ARG A 251 -2.50 9.93 2.16
N TRP A 252 -1.62 9.45 1.28
CA TRP A 252 -0.27 9.03 1.68
C TRP A 252 0.58 10.20 2.16
N GLN A 253 0.59 11.33 1.44
CA GLN A 253 1.32 12.53 1.84
C GLN A 253 0.89 12.97 3.25
N GLN A 254 -0.42 13.08 3.48
CA GLN A 254 -0.98 13.47 4.77
C GLN A 254 -0.64 12.47 5.89
N SER A 255 -0.56 11.17 5.55
CA SER A 255 -0.13 10.14 6.50
C SER A 255 1.31 10.35 6.97
N ILE A 256 2.22 10.65 6.04
CA ILE A 256 3.62 10.95 6.37
C ILE A 256 3.73 12.26 7.17
N GLU A 257 3.01 13.31 6.75
CA GLU A 257 3.00 14.60 7.44
C GLU A 257 2.48 14.47 8.89
N ALA A 258 1.42 13.67 9.11
CA ALA A 258 0.88 13.40 10.44
C ALA A 258 1.90 12.67 11.34
N MET A 259 2.64 11.69 10.79
CA MET A 259 3.69 10.99 11.53
C MET A 259 4.86 11.91 11.89
N ILE A 260 5.30 12.76 10.97
CA ILE A 260 6.36 13.74 11.23
C ILE A 260 5.90 14.75 12.30
N ALA A 261 4.67 15.24 12.23
CA ALA A 261 4.11 16.14 13.23
C ALA A 261 4.02 15.51 14.64
N ASP A 262 3.84 14.18 14.73
CA ASP A 262 3.88 13.43 15.99
C ASP A 262 5.33 13.10 16.47
N GLY A 263 6.34 13.58 15.73
CA GLY A 263 7.75 13.45 16.09
C GLY A 263 8.43 12.18 15.56
N VAL A 264 7.88 11.52 14.54
CA VAL A 264 8.58 10.46 13.81
C VAL A 264 9.69 11.08 12.98
N ASP A 265 10.92 10.65 13.20
CA ASP A 265 12.13 11.13 12.51
C ASP A 265 12.83 10.05 11.68
N THR A 266 12.42 8.81 11.84
CA THR A 266 13.01 7.64 11.18
C THR A 266 11.92 6.79 10.53
N PHE A 267 12.05 6.53 9.22
CA PHE A 267 11.10 5.78 8.42
C PHE A 267 11.79 4.60 7.75
N VAL A 268 11.23 3.41 7.87
CA VAL A 268 11.76 2.18 7.27
C VAL A 268 10.73 1.60 6.32
N GLU A 269 11.00 1.63 5.02
CA GLU A 269 10.19 0.96 4.00
C GLU A 269 10.55 -0.50 3.91
N ILE A 270 9.57 -1.39 4.13
CA ILE A 270 9.73 -2.85 4.20
C ILE A 270 8.97 -3.47 3.03
N GLY A 271 9.69 -4.02 2.07
CA GLY A 271 9.11 -4.61 0.86
C GLY A 271 9.91 -4.30 -0.40
N PRO A 272 9.47 -4.82 -1.56
CA PRO A 272 10.15 -4.56 -2.83
C PRO A 272 10.04 -3.08 -3.24
N GLY A 273 11.03 -2.58 -3.95
CA GLY A 273 11.07 -1.21 -4.44
C GLY A 273 11.60 -0.16 -3.46
N ARG A 274 11.44 1.10 -3.82
CA ARG A 274 11.86 2.29 -3.04
C ARG A 274 10.84 3.44 -3.23
N THR A 275 9.62 3.11 -3.47
CA THR A 275 8.59 4.09 -3.85
C THR A 275 8.26 5.01 -2.69
N LEU A 276 8.05 4.45 -1.50
CA LEU A 276 7.64 5.22 -0.32
C LEU A 276 8.77 6.10 0.21
N THR A 277 9.99 5.61 0.24
CA THR A 277 11.16 6.45 0.58
C THR A 277 11.43 7.50 -0.48
N GLY A 278 11.08 7.23 -1.74
CA GLY A 278 11.10 8.23 -2.81
C GLY A 278 10.09 9.36 -2.57
N PHE A 279 8.88 9.05 -2.11
CA PHE A 279 7.87 10.02 -1.71
C PHE A 279 8.29 10.78 -0.46
N LEU A 280 8.79 10.08 0.57
CA LEU A 280 9.26 10.68 1.82
C LEU A 280 10.27 11.81 1.57
N ARG A 281 11.25 11.60 0.69
CA ARG A 281 12.25 12.61 0.33
C ARG A 281 11.68 13.87 -0.32
N LYS A 282 10.50 13.76 -0.98
CA LYS A 282 9.80 14.89 -1.56
C LYS A 282 8.91 15.59 -0.53
N ILE A 283 8.36 14.84 0.43
CA ILE A 283 7.53 15.38 1.51
C ILE A 283 8.41 16.11 2.53
N ASN A 284 9.48 15.46 3.01
CA ASN A 284 10.39 16.04 3.99
C ASN A 284 11.80 15.45 3.84
N ARG A 285 12.82 16.33 3.77
CA ARG A 285 14.23 15.94 3.60
C ARG A 285 15.01 15.84 4.92
N ASP A 286 14.42 16.33 6.01
CA ASP A 286 15.07 16.38 7.31
C ASP A 286 14.90 15.09 8.12
N VAL A 287 13.95 14.22 7.72
CA VAL A 287 13.74 12.91 8.32
C VAL A 287 14.57 11.83 7.62
N LYS A 288 14.88 10.76 8.36
CA LYS A 288 15.68 9.62 7.87
C LYS A 288 14.76 8.60 7.20
N GLY A 289 15.12 8.17 6.00
CA GLY A 289 14.43 7.13 5.25
C GLY A 289 15.35 5.96 4.92
N TYR A 290 14.96 4.75 5.30
CA TYR A 290 15.65 3.50 5.04
C TYR A 290 14.78 2.57 4.20
N ASN A 291 15.43 1.71 3.39
CA ASN A 291 14.76 0.65 2.64
C ASN A 291 15.29 -0.70 3.09
N ILE A 292 14.40 -1.66 3.22
CA ILE A 292 14.72 -3.07 3.38
C ILE A 292 14.01 -3.84 2.26
N ARG A 293 14.76 -4.24 1.25
CA ARG A 293 14.30 -5.04 0.10
C ARG A 293 14.95 -6.41 0.07
N THR A 294 16.13 -6.51 0.68
CA THR A 294 16.95 -7.73 0.76
C THR A 294 17.33 -8.03 2.20
N TYR A 295 17.66 -9.29 2.44
CA TYR A 295 18.10 -9.76 3.75
C TYR A 295 19.40 -9.06 4.21
N GLU A 296 20.29 -8.72 3.26
CA GLU A 296 21.49 -7.94 3.53
C GLU A 296 21.15 -6.50 3.95
N GLU A 297 20.26 -5.81 3.22
CA GLU A 297 19.80 -4.45 3.59
C GLU A 297 19.17 -4.45 4.98
N MET A 298 18.44 -5.52 5.36
CA MET A 298 17.88 -5.67 6.70
C MET A 298 18.97 -5.62 7.77
N HIS A 299 20.05 -6.38 7.61
CA HIS A 299 21.15 -6.36 8.57
C HIS A 299 21.79 -4.98 8.68
N GLN A 300 22.07 -4.33 7.55
CA GLN A 300 22.65 -2.98 7.52
C GLN A 300 21.77 -1.94 8.23
N VAL A 301 20.45 -2.00 8.01
CA VAL A 301 19.49 -1.09 8.66
C VAL A 301 19.38 -1.39 10.16
N CYS A 302 19.30 -2.67 10.55
CA CYS A 302 19.27 -3.07 11.96
C CYS A 302 20.53 -2.62 12.70
N GLU A 303 21.72 -2.84 12.14
CA GLU A 303 23.00 -2.37 12.73
C GLU A 303 23.06 -0.84 12.88
N THR A 304 22.37 -0.11 11.98
CA THR A 304 22.36 1.36 12.01
C THR A 304 21.40 1.91 13.06
N LEU A 305 20.28 1.21 13.33
CA LEU A 305 19.19 1.73 14.14
C LEU A 305 19.12 1.14 15.57
N LEU A 306 19.82 0.04 15.84
CA LEU A 306 19.92 -0.59 17.16
C LEU A 306 21.24 -0.25 17.85
#